data_904cb3f06cd50c20925618018641ef60
#
_entry.id   904cb3f06cd50c20925618018641ef60
#
_cell.length_a   1.000
_cell.length_b   1.000
_cell.length_c   1.000
_cell.angle_alpha   90.00
_cell.angle_beta   90.00
_cell.angle_gamma   90.00
#
_symmetry.space_group_name_H-M   'P 1'
#
loop_
_entity.id
_entity.type
_entity.pdbx_description
1 polymer ?
#
loop_
_entity_poly.entity_id
_entity_poly.type
_entity_poly.pdbx_seq_one_letter_code
_entity_poly.pdbx_strand_id
1 'polypeptide(L)'
;MNVELFQAFSHPCRREIIRMLRWENMSAGEIAERFDIAQPSVSRHLEVLRHAGAVTTQKRGTQVIYSLNLTALQEMLMYVSELLIGKEQ
;
A
#
# COMPACT_ATOMS: atom_id res chain seq x y z
N MET A 1 1.26 -16.44 4.66
CA MET A 1 0.71 -15.25 3.99
C MET A 1 0.17 -14.29 5.01
N ASN A 2 0.46 -13.03 4.84
CA ASN A 2 0.07 -11.99 5.79
C ASN A 2 -1.38 -11.58 5.58
N VAL A 3 -2.25 -11.95 6.52
CA VAL A 3 -3.67 -11.62 6.45
C VAL A 3 -3.88 -10.09 6.37
N GLU A 4 -3.06 -9.35 7.09
CA GLU A 4 -3.18 -7.90 7.13
C GLU A 4 -2.94 -7.28 5.75
N LEU A 5 -2.09 -7.89 4.94
CA LEU A 5 -1.84 -7.38 3.60
C LEU A 5 -3.09 -7.43 2.74
N PHE A 6 -3.82 -8.53 2.79
CA PHE A 6 -5.08 -8.63 2.06
C PHE A 6 -6.11 -7.63 2.59
N GLN A 7 -6.19 -7.49 3.90
CA GLN A 7 -7.13 -6.54 4.51
C GLN A 7 -6.81 -5.11 4.09
N ALA A 8 -5.53 -4.79 3.94
CA ALA A 8 -5.12 -3.45 3.53
C ALA A 8 -5.68 -3.10 2.15
N PHE A 9 -5.90 -4.09 1.31
CA PHE A 9 -6.43 -3.88 -0.03
C PHE A 9 -7.95 -3.89 -0.09
N SER A 10 -8.63 -4.06 1.03
CA SER A 10 -10.09 -4.17 1.05
C SER A 10 -10.82 -2.84 0.98
N HIS A 11 -10.11 -1.72 1.10
CA HIS A 11 -10.71 -0.39 1.09
C HIS A 11 -10.36 0.34 -0.20
N PRO A 12 -11.35 0.91 -0.91
CA PRO A 12 -11.08 1.57 -2.19
C PRO A 12 -10.04 2.69 -2.11
N CYS A 13 -10.07 3.46 -1.02
CA CYS A 13 -9.11 4.55 -0.85
C CYS A 13 -7.68 4.00 -0.76
N ARG A 14 -7.50 2.91 -0.04
CA ARG A 14 -6.16 2.33 0.08
C ARG A 14 -5.69 1.74 -1.24
N ARG A 15 -6.60 1.14 -2.02
CA ARG A 15 -6.22 0.65 -3.35
C ARG A 15 -5.78 1.79 -4.25
N GLU A 16 -6.44 2.95 -4.12
CA GLU A 16 -6.05 4.11 -4.94
C GLU A 16 -4.70 4.66 -4.51
N ILE A 17 -4.41 4.68 -3.22
CA ILE A 17 -3.10 5.10 -2.73
C ILE A 17 -2.01 4.20 -3.33
N ILE A 18 -2.24 2.90 -3.31
CA ILE A 18 -1.30 1.94 -3.89
C ILE A 18 -1.08 2.24 -5.37
N ARG A 19 -2.17 2.52 -6.10
CA ARG A 19 -2.08 2.84 -7.52
C ARG A 19 -1.23 4.09 -7.76
N MET A 20 -1.39 5.10 -6.91
CA MET A 20 -0.62 6.34 -7.02
C MET A 20 0.87 6.09 -6.74
N LEU A 21 1.16 5.31 -5.70
CA LEU A 21 2.55 5.03 -5.32
C LEU A 21 3.27 4.14 -6.31
N ARG A 22 2.52 3.48 -7.17
CA ARG A 22 3.12 2.70 -8.25
C ARG A 22 3.98 3.59 -9.15
N TRP A 23 3.60 4.84 -9.33
CA TRP A 23 4.24 5.72 -10.29
C TRP A 23 5.27 6.65 -9.66
N GLU A 24 5.06 7.04 -8.40
CA GLU A 24 6.03 7.88 -7.72
C GLU A 24 5.86 7.77 -6.22
N ASN A 25 6.96 7.98 -5.50
CA ASN A 25 6.94 8.01 -4.06
C ASN A 25 6.37 9.37 -3.62
N MET A 26 5.58 9.37 -2.55
CA MET A 26 4.84 10.58 -2.17
C MET A 26 4.77 10.71 -0.66
N SER A 27 4.68 11.95 -0.20
CA SER A 27 4.37 12.23 1.21
C SER A 27 2.86 12.13 1.42
N ALA A 28 2.44 12.06 2.69
CA ALA A 28 1.02 12.04 3.02
C ALA A 28 0.31 13.28 2.52
N GLY A 29 0.97 14.44 2.60
CA GLY A 29 0.37 15.68 2.11
C GLY A 29 0.13 15.66 0.62
N GLU A 30 1.09 15.14 -0.14
CA GLU A 30 0.94 15.04 -1.59
C GLU A 30 -0.20 14.11 -1.98
N ILE A 31 -0.32 13.00 -1.25
CA ILE A 31 -1.40 12.06 -1.51
C ILE A 31 -2.76 12.72 -1.22
N ALA A 32 -2.85 13.43 -0.09
CA ALA A 32 -4.09 14.07 0.29
C ALA A 32 -4.54 15.10 -0.74
N GLU A 33 -3.60 15.84 -1.32
CA GLU A 33 -3.92 16.81 -2.35
C GLU A 33 -4.58 16.16 -3.55
N ARG A 34 -4.09 14.98 -3.94
CA ARG A 34 -4.61 14.28 -5.11
C ARG A 34 -5.99 13.69 -4.86
N PHE A 35 -6.27 13.34 -3.60
CA PHE A 35 -7.55 12.70 -3.25
C PHE A 35 -8.66 13.67 -2.93
N ASP A 36 -8.31 14.89 -2.61
CA ASP A 36 -9.29 15.86 -2.14
C ASP A 36 -10.02 15.35 -0.88
N ILE A 37 -9.28 14.70 -0.01
CA ILE A 37 -9.78 14.30 1.30
C ILE A 37 -8.85 14.83 2.37
N ALA A 38 -9.33 14.83 3.61
CA ALA A 38 -8.58 15.39 4.72
C ALA A 38 -7.29 14.60 4.96
N GLN A 39 -6.20 15.29 5.20
CA GLN A 39 -4.92 14.63 5.44
C GLN A 39 -4.95 13.64 6.60
N PRO A 40 -5.67 13.90 7.71
CA PRO A 40 -5.75 12.88 8.76
C PRO A 40 -6.33 11.55 8.29
N SER A 41 -7.29 11.60 7.36
CA SER A 41 -7.86 10.36 6.79
C SER A 41 -6.82 9.62 5.96
N VAL A 42 -6.07 10.36 5.15
CA VAL A 42 -4.99 9.77 4.36
C VAL A 42 -3.95 9.15 5.28
N SER A 43 -3.56 9.87 6.33
CA SER A 43 -2.56 9.37 7.26
C SER A 43 -3.00 8.07 7.92
N ARG A 44 -4.30 7.95 8.24
CA ARG A 44 -4.82 6.71 8.82
C ARG A 44 -4.73 5.56 7.83
N HIS A 45 -5.10 5.79 6.59
CA HIS A 45 -4.99 4.75 5.56
C HIS A 45 -3.55 4.35 5.31
N LEU A 46 -2.64 5.33 5.31
CA LEU A 46 -1.22 5.05 5.14
C LEU A 46 -0.66 4.24 6.30
N GLU A 47 -1.15 4.50 7.51
CA GLU A 47 -0.70 3.72 8.66
C GLU A 47 -1.15 2.26 8.55
N VAL A 48 -2.38 2.03 8.09
CA VAL A 48 -2.86 0.67 7.85
C VAL A 48 -1.98 -0.02 6.81
N LEU A 49 -1.68 0.67 5.72
CA LEU A 49 -0.85 0.11 4.65
C LEU A 49 0.57 -0.18 5.13
N ARG A 50 1.14 0.74 5.92
CA ARG A 50 2.49 0.56 6.43
C ARG A 50 2.55 -0.63 7.40
N HIS A 51 1.59 -0.71 8.29
CA HIS A 51 1.55 -1.79 9.28
C HIS A 51 1.40 -3.14 8.61
N ALA A 52 0.66 -3.19 7.52
CA ALA A 52 0.47 -4.43 6.77
C ALA A 52 1.66 -4.79 5.89
N GLY A 53 2.61 -3.88 5.73
CA GLY A 53 3.78 -4.12 4.90
C GLY A 53 3.57 -3.81 3.43
N ALA A 54 2.44 -3.18 3.07
CA ALA A 54 2.18 -2.85 1.67
C ALA A 54 3.00 -1.66 1.18
N VAL A 55 3.39 -0.79 2.10
CA VAL A 55 4.23 0.36 1.78
C VAL A 55 5.36 0.44 2.79
N THR A 56 6.44 1.11 2.39
CA THR A 56 7.58 1.41 3.26
C THR A 56 7.72 2.92 3.34
N THR A 57 8.47 3.39 4.33
CA THR A 57 8.66 4.81 4.53
C THR A 57 10.13 5.15 4.61
N GLN A 58 10.44 6.38 4.22
CA GLN A 58 11.79 6.90 4.32
C GLN A 58 11.68 8.36 4.72
N LYS A 59 12.46 8.75 5.72
CA LYS A 59 12.48 10.13 6.15
C LYS A 59 13.36 10.94 5.21
N ARG A 60 12.85 12.09 4.81
CA ARG A 60 13.60 12.99 3.94
C ARG A 60 13.39 14.41 4.47
N GLY A 61 14.38 14.90 5.22
CA GLY A 61 14.23 16.15 5.92
C GLY A 61 13.15 16.01 6.98
N THR A 62 12.14 16.87 6.93
CA THR A 62 11.01 16.82 7.86
C THR A 62 9.84 16.02 7.32
N GLN A 63 9.98 15.49 6.10
CA GLN A 63 8.90 14.73 5.46
C GLN A 63 9.13 13.24 5.57
N VAL A 64 8.02 12.50 5.59
CA VAL A 64 8.03 11.05 5.47
C VAL A 64 7.51 10.71 4.09
N ILE A 65 8.34 9.99 3.33
CA ILE A 65 8.00 9.62 1.95
C ILE A 65 7.60 8.15 1.93
N TYR A 66 6.47 7.88 1.32
CA TYR A 66 5.92 6.53 1.22
C TYR A 66 6.24 5.91 -0.13
N SER A 67 6.59 4.65 -0.11
CA SER A 67 6.94 3.89 -1.31
C SER A 67 6.21 2.58 -1.31
N LEU A 68 5.86 2.09 -2.49
CA LEU A 68 5.22 0.79 -2.62
C LEU A 68 6.22 -0.32 -2.30
N ASN A 69 5.78 -1.31 -1.55
CA ASN A 69 6.60 -2.49 -1.26
C ASN A 69 6.31 -3.56 -2.30
N LEU A 70 7.13 -3.59 -3.36
CA LEU A 70 6.88 -4.50 -4.47
C LEU A 70 7.04 -5.97 -4.07
N THR A 71 7.93 -6.27 -3.13
CA THR A 71 8.11 -7.63 -2.65
C THR A 71 6.83 -8.17 -2.03
N ALA A 72 6.14 -7.33 -1.23
CA ALA A 72 4.89 -7.74 -0.61
C ALA A 72 3.83 -8.02 -1.67
N LEU A 73 3.77 -7.19 -2.71
CA LEU A 73 2.82 -7.40 -3.80
C LEU A 73 3.12 -8.67 -4.57
N GLN A 74 4.41 -8.95 -4.78
CA GLN A 74 4.81 -10.18 -5.47
C GLN A 74 4.40 -11.40 -4.68
N GLU A 75 4.52 -11.36 -3.36
CA GLU A 75 4.10 -12.47 -2.52
C GLU A 75 2.58 -12.70 -2.62
N MET A 76 1.80 -11.62 -2.65
CA MET A 76 0.37 -11.73 -2.85
C MET A 76 0.05 -12.36 -4.19
N LEU A 77 0.72 -11.89 -5.23
CA LEU A 77 0.50 -12.40 -6.58
C LEU A 77 0.80 -13.89 -6.64
N MET A 78 1.90 -14.31 -6.03
CA MET A 78 2.26 -15.73 -6.04
C MET A 78 1.20 -16.57 -5.35
N TYR A 79 0.69 -16.09 -4.23
CA TYR A 79 -0.35 -16.83 -3.50
C TYR A 79 -1.60 -16.98 -4.37
N VAL A 80 -2.05 -15.89 -4.97
CA VAL A 80 -3.24 -15.92 -5.83
C VAL A 80 -3.00 -16.80 -7.05
N SER A 81 -1.79 -16.72 -7.62
CA SER A 81 -1.44 -17.55 -8.78
C SER A 81 -1.50 -19.02 -8.45
N GLU A 82 -1.05 -19.41 -7.26
CA GLU A 82 -1.11 -20.82 -6.84
C GLU A 82 -2.55 -21.29 -6.78
N LEU A 83 -3.44 -20.45 -6.32
CA LEU A 83 -4.86 -20.80 -6.26
C LEU A 83 -5.45 -20.96 -7.65
N LEU A 84 -5.06 -20.07 -8.55
CA LEU A 84 -5.59 -20.09 -9.92
C LEU A 84 -5.08 -21.28 -10.71
N ILE A 85 -3.81 -21.64 -10.51
CA ILE A 85 -3.18 -22.74 -11.26
C ILE A 85 -3.56 -24.10 -10.67
N GLY A 86 -3.95 -24.14 -9.42
CA GLY A 86 -4.26 -25.39 -8.77
C GLY A 86 -2.98 -26.16 -8.45
N LYS A 87 -2.19 -25.61 -7.55
CA LYS A 87 -0.91 -26.18 -7.19
C LYS A 87 -1.03 -27.65 -6.82
N GLU A 88 -0.20 -28.46 -7.45
CA GLU A 88 -0.15 -29.89 -7.20
C GLU A 88 0.73 -30.21 -6.00
N GLN A 89 0.38 -31.25 -5.28
CA GLN A 89 1.17 -31.73 -4.15
C GLN A 89 1.73 -33.11 -4.37
#